data_01b25285db38c2ae16e7aee964150a77
#
_entry.id   01b25285db38c2ae16e7aee964150a77
#
_cell.length_a   1.000
_cell.length_b   1.000
_cell.length_c   1.000
_cell.angle_alpha   90.00
_cell.angle_beta   90.00
_cell.angle_gamma   90.00
#
_symmetry.space_group_name_H-M   'P 1'
#
loop_
_entity.id
_entity.type
_entity.pdbx_description
1 polymer ?
#
loop_
_entity_poly.entity_id
_entity_poly.type
_entity_poly.pdbx_seq_one_letter_code
_entity_poly.pdbx_strand_id
1 'polypeptide(L)' 'MVRHDLPEPAYQQLVAILTRQIEAGQWHTGPLPSVKALQAEYGVGRDTVLRALQLLRDAGLIFTVAKRGSYVGRRD' A
#
# COMPACT_ATOMS: atom_id res chain seq x y z
N MET A 1 8.65 6.69 -6.01
CA MET A 1 7.58 7.13 -6.89
C MET A 1 7.31 6.10 -7.98
N VAL A 2 6.05 5.89 -8.31
CA VAL A 2 5.70 4.95 -9.39
C VAL A 2 6.13 5.53 -10.74
N ARG A 3 6.76 4.67 -11.56
CA ARG A 3 7.25 5.07 -12.88
C ARG A 3 6.50 4.29 -13.95
N HIS A 4 5.81 5.02 -14.81
CA HIS A 4 5.01 4.41 -15.87
C HIS A 4 5.84 4.00 -17.10
N ASP A 5 7.12 4.43 -17.15
CA ASP A 5 8.04 4.08 -18.24
C ASP A 5 8.76 2.74 -18.00
N LEU A 6 8.57 2.12 -16.82
CA LEU A 6 9.16 0.83 -16.52
C LEU A 6 8.26 -0.31 -16.99
N PRO A 7 8.83 -1.48 -17.33
CA PRO A 7 8.01 -2.63 -17.73
C PRO A 7 7.16 -3.20 -16.62
N GLU A 8 7.50 -2.91 -15.36
CA GLU A 8 6.72 -3.39 -14.23
C GLU A 8 5.39 -2.65 -14.11
N PRO A 9 4.28 -3.36 -13.92
CA PRO A 9 3.00 -2.69 -13.68
C PRO A 9 3.04 -1.77 -12.48
N ALA A 10 2.26 -0.70 -12.51
CA ALA A 10 2.23 0.30 -11.45
C ALA A 10 1.92 -0.32 -10.08
N TYR A 11 1.01 -1.30 -10.02
CA TYR A 11 0.67 -1.91 -8.73
C TYR A 11 1.85 -2.68 -8.12
N GLN A 12 2.70 -3.31 -8.93
CA GLN A 12 3.88 -4.01 -8.42
C GLN A 12 4.92 -3.03 -7.89
N GLN A 13 5.10 -1.91 -8.58
CA GLN A 13 5.99 -0.85 -8.10
C GLN A 13 5.49 -0.30 -6.76
N LEU A 14 4.19 -0.08 -6.65
CA LEU A 14 3.59 0.43 -5.42
C LEU A 14 3.75 -0.56 -4.27
N VAL A 15 3.54 -1.86 -4.51
CA VAL A 15 3.78 -2.89 -3.51
C VAL A 15 5.22 -2.82 -2.99
N ALA A 16 6.19 -2.72 -3.89
CA ALA A 16 7.60 -2.66 -3.50
C ALA A 16 7.91 -1.41 -2.68
N ILE A 17 7.36 -0.26 -3.07
CA ILE A 17 7.56 0.99 -2.34
C ILE A 17 6.97 0.89 -0.93
N LEU A 18 5.72 0.46 -0.82
CA LEU A 18 5.04 0.36 0.47
C LEU A 18 5.67 -0.69 1.38
N THR A 19 6.12 -1.80 0.82
CA THR A 19 6.81 -2.84 1.58
C THR A 19 8.08 -2.28 2.24
N ARG A 20 8.87 -1.52 1.50
CA ARG A 20 10.08 -0.89 2.05
C ARG A 20 9.75 0.09 3.17
N GLN A 21 8.69 0.88 3.01
CA GLN A 21 8.27 1.82 4.05
C GLN A 21 7.79 1.09 5.30
N ILE A 22 7.04 0.00 5.13
CA ILE A 22 6.59 -0.84 6.24
C ILE A 22 7.78 -1.44 6.98
N GLU A 23 8.75 -1.97 6.25
CA GLU A 23 9.96 -2.56 6.84
C GLU A 23 10.81 -1.53 7.57
N ALA A 24 10.76 -0.28 7.12
CA ALA A 24 11.44 0.82 7.80
C ALA A 24 10.68 1.33 9.04
N GLY A 25 9.50 0.79 9.33
CA GLY A 25 8.72 1.15 10.51
C GLY A 25 7.88 2.40 10.36
N GLN A 26 7.62 2.85 9.15
CA GLN A 26 6.99 4.14 8.92
C GLN A 26 5.59 4.27 9.52
N TRP A 27 4.78 3.26 9.52
CA TRP A 27 3.41 3.34 10.03
C TRP A 27 3.16 2.38 11.18
N HIS A 28 4.16 2.13 12.03
CA HIS A 28 4.02 1.09 13.05
C HIS A 28 3.01 1.43 14.15
N THR A 29 2.65 2.71 14.31
CA THR A 29 1.71 3.13 15.35
C THR A 29 0.41 3.72 14.81
N GLY A 30 0.23 3.75 13.50
CA GLY A 30 -0.96 4.37 12.93
C GLY A 30 -1.36 3.73 11.60
N PRO A 31 -2.44 4.21 11.01
CA PRO A 31 -2.90 3.67 9.75
C PRO A 31 -1.99 4.10 8.59
N LEU A 32 -2.00 3.29 7.54
CA LEU A 32 -1.41 3.69 6.27
C LEU A 32 -2.21 4.87 5.69
N PRO A 33 -1.62 5.63 4.74
CA PRO A 33 -2.40 6.63 4.01
C PRO A 33 -3.63 6.01 3.37
N SER A 34 -4.69 6.80 3.22
CA SER A 34 -5.91 6.34 2.58
C SER A 34 -5.69 6.00 1.11
N VAL A 35 -6.63 5.25 0.52
CA VAL A 35 -6.59 4.96 -0.92
C VAL A 35 -6.47 6.26 -1.70
N LYS A 36 -7.28 7.25 -1.36
CA LYS A 36 -7.30 8.53 -2.05
C LYS A 36 -5.96 9.27 -1.93
N ALA A 37 -5.36 9.24 -0.75
CA ALA A 37 -4.05 9.85 -0.52
C ALA A 37 -2.97 9.15 -1.34
N LEU A 38 -2.98 7.82 -1.40
CA LEU A 38 -2.03 7.06 -2.20
C LEU A 38 -2.19 7.32 -3.69
N GLN A 39 -3.43 7.47 -4.16
CA GLN A 39 -3.68 7.84 -5.55
C GLN A 39 -3.02 9.17 -5.89
N ALA A 40 -3.20 10.16 -5.02
CA ALA A 40 -2.65 11.50 -5.24
C ALA A 40 -1.13 11.50 -5.15
N GLU A 41 -0.58 10.79 -4.17
CA GLU A 41 0.86 10.79 -3.94
C GLU A 41 1.65 10.12 -5.08
N TYR A 42 1.12 9.01 -5.60
CA TYR A 42 1.84 8.22 -6.60
C TYR A 42 1.30 8.39 -8.01
N GLY A 43 0.26 9.19 -8.18
CA GLY A 43 -0.29 9.44 -9.52
C GLY A 43 -0.88 8.21 -10.18
N VAL A 44 -1.56 7.36 -9.43
CA VAL A 44 -2.12 6.10 -9.92
C VAL A 44 -3.63 6.07 -9.71
N GLY A 45 -4.29 5.14 -10.40
CA GLY A 45 -5.73 4.96 -10.27
C GLY A 45 -6.10 4.20 -9.00
N ARG A 46 -7.39 4.25 -8.67
CA ARG A 46 -7.92 3.57 -7.49
C ARG A 46 -7.69 2.06 -7.55
N ASP A 47 -7.92 1.44 -8.71
CA ASP A 47 -7.76 -0.01 -8.86
C ASP A 47 -6.33 -0.44 -8.63
N THR A 48 -5.36 0.36 -9.06
CA THR A 48 -3.95 0.11 -8.82
C THR A 48 -3.65 0.09 -7.32
N VAL A 49 -4.16 1.07 -6.59
CA VAL A 49 -3.97 1.14 -5.13
C VAL A 49 -4.63 -0.04 -4.45
N LEU A 50 -5.88 -0.34 -4.80
CA LEU A 50 -6.61 -1.45 -4.19
C LEU A 50 -5.91 -2.78 -4.42
N ARG A 51 -5.38 -3.00 -5.63
CA ARG A 51 -4.64 -4.22 -5.95
C ARG A 51 -3.36 -4.32 -5.13
N ALA A 52 -2.62 -3.22 -5.01
CA ALA A 52 -1.39 -3.20 -4.22
C ALA A 52 -1.69 -3.51 -2.75
N LEU A 53 -2.71 -2.90 -2.18
CA LEU A 53 -3.09 -3.16 -0.80
C LEU A 53 -3.54 -4.62 -0.59
N GLN A 54 -4.26 -5.20 -1.56
CA GLN A 54 -4.67 -6.59 -1.49
C GLN A 54 -3.46 -7.52 -1.43
N LEU A 55 -2.44 -7.26 -2.26
CA LEU A 55 -1.23 -8.08 -2.26
C LEU A 55 -0.47 -7.95 -0.93
N LEU A 56 -0.45 -6.75 -0.34
CA LEU A 56 0.16 -6.56 0.97
C LEU A 56 -0.59 -7.33 2.06
N ARG A 57 -1.92 -7.35 2.01
CA ARG A 57 -2.72 -8.16 2.94
C ARG A 57 -2.46 -9.65 2.77
N ASP A 58 -2.40 -10.11 1.52
CA ASP A 58 -2.13 -11.52 1.21
C ASP A 58 -0.76 -11.95 1.71
N ALA A 59 0.21 -11.04 1.68
CA ALA A 59 1.54 -11.28 2.21
C ALA A 59 1.63 -11.20 3.75
N GLY A 60 0.54 -10.79 4.40
CA GLY A 60 0.52 -10.66 5.86
C GLY A 60 1.22 -9.43 6.40
N LEU A 61 1.47 -8.43 5.55
CA LEU A 61 2.16 -7.21 5.95
C LEU A 61 1.22 -6.16 6.53
N ILE A 62 -0.03 -6.16 6.12
CA ILE A 62 -1.04 -5.24 6.62
C ILE A 62 -2.36 -5.96 6.85
N PHE A 63 -3.25 -5.33 7.59
CA PHE A 63 -4.64 -5.77 7.73
C PHE A 63 -5.56 -4.55 7.62
N THR A 64 -6.81 -4.78 7.26
CA THR A 64 -7.79 -3.70 7.10
C THR A 64 -8.84 -3.80 8.20
N VAL A 65 -9.15 -2.67 8.81
CA VAL A 65 -10.23 -2.55 9.79
C VAL A 65 -11.35 -1.73 9.15
N ALA A 66 -12.56 -2.27 9.12
CA ALA A 66 -13.70 -1.61 8.51
C ALA A 66 -13.88 -0.20 9.06
N LYS A 67 -14.03 0.78 8.17
CA LYS A 67 -14.23 2.19 8.48
C LYS A 67 -13.05 2.89 9.15
N ARG A 68 -11.94 2.19 9.40
CA ARG A 68 -10.77 2.78 10.06
C ARG A 68 -9.53 2.83 9.17
N GLY A 69 -9.45 1.97 8.16
CA GLY A 69 -8.34 1.94 7.22
C GLY A 69 -7.45 0.73 7.38
N SER A 70 -6.27 0.81 6.78
CA SER A 70 -5.30 -0.28 6.78
C SER A 70 -4.18 0.00 7.77
N TYR A 71 -3.71 -1.04 8.45
CA TYR A 71 -2.69 -0.95 9.48
C TYR A 71 -1.59 -1.96 9.20
N VAL A 72 -0.36 -1.64 9.62
CA VAL A 72 0.77 -2.55 9.51
C VAL A 72 0.63 -3.67 10.54
N GLY A 73 0.94 -4.89 10.10
CA GLY A 73 0.94 -6.06 10.95
C GLY A 73 -0.13 -7.05 10.60
N ARG A 74 -0.25 -8.09 11.43
CA ARG A 74 -1.24 -9.13 11.26
C ARG A 74 -2.34 -8.98 12.29
N ARG A 75 -3.55 -9.20 11.85
CA ARG A 75 -4.69 -9.28 12.74
C ARG A 75 -4.84 -10.72 13.17
N ASP A 76 -4.67 -10.98 14.44
CA ASP A 76 -4.86 -12.32 15.02
C ASP A 76 -6.30 -12.51 15.50
#